data_fdd039c6b3ff61fef33a6ece68f69107
#
_entry.id   fdd039c6b3ff61fef33a6ece68f69107
#
_cell.length_a   1.000
_cell.length_b   1.000
_cell.length_c   1.000
_cell.angle_alpha   90.00
_cell.angle_beta   90.00
_cell.angle_gamma   90.00
#
_symmetry.space_group_name_H-M   'P 1'
#
loop_
_entity.id
_entity.type
_entity.pdbx_description
1 polymer ?
#
loop_
_entity_poly.entity_id
_entity_poly.type
_entity_poly.pdbx_seq_one_letter_code
_entity_poly.pdbx_strand_id
1 'polypeptide(L)'
;MQTEVTMGFLDWLGRKWAKKLDFTKVDSVLKAEALAAEGKLAPLYLVPLRFSGQAMPMNRVFVPVSVVERKEHYDETIEGLVKDHKADGYSCTPEYRDGSVIPFRLEGMATEEGIPVYSWSIDVW
;
A
#
# COMPACT_ATOMS: atom_id res chain seq x y z
N MET A 1 28.60 1.49 22.30
CA MET A 1 29.52 0.75 21.41
C MET A 1 29.08 -0.68 21.22
N GLN A 2 29.15 -1.49 22.25
CA GLN A 2 28.72 -2.90 22.18
C GLN A 2 27.26 -3.02 21.72
N THR A 3 26.41 -2.17 22.28
CA THR A 3 25.00 -2.18 21.96
C THR A 3 24.76 -1.89 20.48
N GLU A 4 25.45 -0.91 19.93
CA GLU A 4 25.31 -0.55 18.52
C GLU A 4 25.76 -1.69 17.60
N VAL A 5 26.89 -2.33 17.92
CA VAL A 5 27.40 -3.45 17.13
C VAL A 5 26.42 -4.61 17.17
N THR A 6 25.90 -4.91 18.37
CA THR A 6 24.92 -5.99 18.55
C THR A 6 23.63 -5.68 17.78
N MET A 7 23.13 -4.46 17.89
CA MET A 7 21.94 -4.06 17.17
C MET A 7 22.16 -4.09 15.67
N GLY A 8 23.30 -3.62 15.20
CA GLY A 8 23.66 -3.69 13.78
C GLY A 8 23.68 -5.11 13.26
N PHE A 9 24.18 -6.05 14.06
CA PHE A 9 24.20 -7.44 13.67
C PHE A 9 22.78 -8.03 13.57
N LEU A 10 21.94 -7.75 14.55
CA LEU A 10 20.56 -8.20 14.55
C LEU A 10 19.77 -7.59 13.40
N ASP A 11 20.01 -6.31 13.14
CA ASP A 11 19.37 -5.62 12.02
C ASP A 11 19.79 -6.23 10.69
N TRP A 12 21.10 -6.57 10.56
CA TRP A 12 21.60 -7.24 9.37
C TRP A 12 20.98 -8.62 9.19
N LEU A 13 20.84 -9.40 10.27
CA LEU A 13 20.17 -10.70 10.23
C LEU A 13 18.72 -10.55 9.84
N GLY A 14 18.02 -9.58 10.41
CA GLY A 14 16.63 -9.30 10.08
C GLY A 14 16.44 -9.00 8.60
N ARG A 15 17.32 -8.18 8.03
CA ARG A 15 17.26 -7.86 6.60
C ARG A 15 17.58 -9.07 5.71
N LYS A 16 18.47 -9.91 6.16
CA LYS A 16 18.85 -11.09 5.39
C LYS A 16 17.76 -12.16 5.45
N TRP A 17 17.09 -12.29 6.58
CA TRP A 17 16.01 -13.25 6.76
C TRP A 17 14.67 -12.72 6.24
N ALA A 18 14.44 -11.41 6.36
CA ALA A 18 13.34 -10.75 5.69
C ALA A 18 13.68 -10.67 4.21
N LYS A 19 13.44 -11.74 3.48
CA LYS A 19 13.63 -11.73 2.03
C LYS A 19 12.91 -10.53 1.45
N LYS A 20 13.62 -9.77 0.62
CA LYS A 20 12.99 -8.76 -0.21
C LYS A 20 11.86 -9.44 -0.97
N LEU A 21 10.66 -8.94 -0.81
CA LEU A 21 9.50 -9.49 -1.48
C LEU A 21 9.67 -9.37 -2.99
N ASP A 22 9.33 -10.42 -3.70
CA ASP A 22 9.41 -10.46 -5.15
C ASP A 22 8.12 -11.06 -5.70
N PHE A 23 7.34 -10.23 -6.37
CA PHE A 23 6.08 -10.64 -6.97
C PHE A 23 6.14 -10.65 -8.50
N THR A 24 7.34 -10.71 -9.06
CA THR A 24 7.54 -10.73 -10.52
C THR A 24 6.73 -11.83 -11.20
N LYS A 25 6.59 -12.99 -10.55
CA LYS A 25 5.88 -14.12 -11.11
C LYS A 25 4.37 -14.08 -10.92
N VAL A 26 3.87 -13.09 -10.18
CA VAL A 26 2.44 -12.93 -9.96
C VAL A 26 1.88 -12.07 -11.09
N ASP A 27 1.62 -12.70 -12.21
CA ASP A 27 1.25 -12.03 -13.46
C ASP A 27 -0.24 -12.14 -13.79
N SER A 28 -1.05 -12.66 -12.88
CA SER A 28 -2.49 -12.77 -13.07
C SER A 28 -3.25 -12.59 -11.77
N VAL A 29 -4.50 -12.15 -11.88
CA VAL A 29 -5.38 -12.00 -10.72
C VAL A 29 -5.59 -13.33 -10.02
N LEU A 30 -5.69 -14.44 -10.77
CA LEU A 30 -5.85 -15.76 -10.17
C LEU A 30 -4.69 -16.12 -9.27
N LYS A 31 -3.46 -15.82 -9.68
CA LYS A 31 -2.27 -16.05 -8.84
C LYS A 31 -2.29 -15.18 -7.59
N ALA A 32 -2.72 -13.92 -7.73
CA ALA A 32 -2.84 -13.00 -6.60
C ALA A 32 -3.91 -13.49 -5.63
N GLU A 33 -5.05 -13.96 -6.12
CA GLU A 33 -6.11 -14.50 -5.29
C GLU A 33 -5.66 -15.75 -4.52
N ALA A 34 -4.88 -16.60 -5.16
CA ALA A 34 -4.32 -17.78 -4.52
C ALA A 34 -3.41 -17.41 -3.34
N LEU A 35 -2.57 -16.40 -3.52
CA LEU A 35 -1.71 -15.89 -2.44
C LEU A 35 -2.52 -15.24 -1.34
N ALA A 36 -3.61 -14.57 -1.68
CA ALA A 36 -4.51 -13.99 -0.69
C ALA A 36 -5.19 -15.09 0.14
N ALA A 37 -5.58 -16.19 -0.50
CA ALA A 37 -6.15 -17.35 0.20
C ALA A 37 -5.15 -17.95 1.18
N GLU A 38 -3.85 -17.85 0.90
CA GLU A 38 -2.79 -18.31 1.79
C GLU A 38 -2.42 -17.29 2.87
N GLY A 39 -3.05 -16.13 2.87
CA GLY A 39 -2.76 -15.06 3.83
C GLY A 39 -1.50 -14.25 3.52
N LYS A 40 -0.89 -14.46 2.36
CA LYS A 40 0.33 -13.74 1.96
C LYS A 40 0.04 -12.38 1.36
N LEU A 41 -1.13 -12.23 0.76
CA LEU A 41 -1.63 -10.98 0.22
C LEU A 41 -3.01 -10.71 0.78
N ALA A 42 -3.47 -9.47 0.62
CA ALA A 42 -4.82 -9.08 0.98
C ALA A 42 -5.36 -8.13 -0.07
N PRO A 43 -6.67 -8.15 -0.33
CA PRO A 43 -7.28 -7.17 -1.21
C PRO A 43 -7.30 -5.79 -0.54
N LEU A 44 -7.13 -4.76 -1.36
CA LEU A 44 -7.09 -3.38 -0.90
C LEU A 44 -7.82 -2.50 -1.92
N TYR A 45 -8.74 -1.66 -1.44
CA TYR A 45 -9.35 -0.67 -2.31
C TYR A 45 -8.45 0.56 -2.37
N LEU A 46 -8.16 1.02 -3.60
CA LEU A 46 -7.33 2.21 -3.81
C LEU A 46 -8.02 3.43 -3.22
N VAL A 47 -9.29 3.65 -3.56
CA VAL A 47 -10.12 4.65 -2.90
C VAL A 47 -11.07 3.88 -1.97
N PRO A 48 -10.95 4.06 -0.65
CA PRO A 48 -11.81 3.34 0.30
C PRO A 48 -13.28 3.55 0.02
N LEU A 49 -14.09 2.51 0.31
CA LEU A 49 -15.54 2.60 0.10
C LEU A 49 -16.17 3.72 0.91
N ARG A 50 -15.62 4.01 2.10
CA ARG A 50 -16.09 5.12 2.94
C ARG A 50 -15.84 6.50 2.34
N PHE A 51 -15.01 6.59 1.28
CA PHE A 51 -14.76 7.82 0.53
C PHE A 51 -15.43 7.79 -0.84
N SER A 52 -16.53 7.05 -0.96
CA SER A 52 -17.27 6.87 -2.21
C SER A 52 -16.53 6.06 -3.26
N GLY A 53 -15.49 5.31 -2.86
CA GLY A 53 -14.85 4.34 -3.73
C GLY A 53 -15.84 3.24 -4.08
N GLN A 54 -15.65 2.59 -5.22
CA GLN A 54 -16.54 1.53 -5.68
C GLN A 54 -15.87 0.16 -5.56
N ALA A 55 -16.67 -0.86 -5.23
CA ALA A 55 -16.20 -2.24 -5.12
C ALA A 55 -16.05 -2.87 -6.51
N MET A 56 -15.21 -2.24 -7.36
CA MET A 56 -14.95 -2.68 -8.72
C MET A 56 -13.50 -3.16 -8.85
N PRO A 57 -13.23 -4.12 -9.78
CA PRO A 57 -11.88 -4.64 -9.96
C PRO A 57 -10.83 -3.57 -10.17
N MET A 58 -11.15 -2.48 -10.88
CA MET A 58 -10.17 -1.41 -11.13
C MET A 58 -9.89 -0.56 -9.91
N ASN A 59 -10.69 -0.65 -8.83
CA ASN A 59 -10.43 0.01 -7.55
C ASN A 59 -9.82 -0.94 -6.54
N ARG A 60 -9.51 -2.17 -6.93
CA ARG A 60 -9.00 -3.19 -6.01
C ARG A 60 -7.65 -3.71 -6.49
N VAL A 61 -6.70 -3.78 -5.57
CA VAL A 61 -5.40 -4.39 -5.81
C VAL A 61 -5.13 -5.42 -4.71
N PHE A 62 -4.13 -6.27 -4.92
CA PHE A 62 -3.66 -7.21 -3.91
C PHE A 62 -2.27 -6.77 -3.48
N VAL A 63 -2.06 -6.71 -2.17
CA VAL A 63 -0.81 -6.23 -1.57
C VAL A 63 -0.48 -7.07 -0.34
N PRO A 64 0.78 -7.06 0.13
CA PRO A 64 1.10 -7.65 1.43
C PRO A 64 0.25 -7.03 2.54
N VAL A 65 -0.09 -7.84 3.55
CA VAL A 65 -0.95 -7.39 4.65
C VAL A 65 -0.42 -6.13 5.34
N SER A 66 0.90 -6.03 5.50
CA SER A 66 1.52 -4.85 6.10
C SER A 66 1.25 -3.56 5.35
N VAL A 67 1.05 -3.65 4.04
CA VAL A 67 0.72 -2.47 3.22
C VAL A 67 -0.71 -2.00 3.51
N VAL A 68 -1.63 -2.93 3.75
CA VAL A 68 -3.01 -2.59 4.12
C VAL A 68 -3.03 -1.72 5.37
N GLU A 69 -2.28 -2.11 6.39
CA GLU A 69 -2.20 -1.37 7.65
C GLU A 69 -1.57 0.01 7.47
N ARG A 70 -0.51 0.09 6.68
CA ARG A 70 0.17 1.35 6.41
C ARG A 70 -0.74 2.32 5.65
N LYS A 71 -1.45 1.82 4.66
CA LYS A 71 -2.37 2.64 3.88
C LYS A 71 -3.52 3.14 4.75
N GLU A 72 -4.05 2.28 5.61
CA GLU A 72 -5.14 2.66 6.51
C GLU A 72 -4.74 3.86 7.38
N HIS A 73 -3.52 3.90 7.80
CA HIS A 73 -3.00 5.02 8.58
C HIS A 73 -3.07 6.34 7.81
N TYR A 74 -2.69 6.32 6.54
CA TYR A 74 -2.81 7.49 5.67
C TYR A 74 -4.26 7.84 5.38
N ASP A 75 -5.10 6.81 5.17
CA ASP A 75 -6.52 7.01 4.91
C ASP A 75 -7.23 7.67 6.09
N GLU A 76 -6.85 7.31 7.32
CA GLU A 76 -7.38 7.95 8.52
C GLU A 76 -7.00 9.43 8.58
N THR A 77 -5.79 9.78 8.18
CA THR A 77 -5.35 11.19 8.13
C THR A 77 -6.21 11.96 7.13
N ILE A 78 -6.45 11.38 5.96
CA ILE A 78 -7.27 12.00 4.93
C ILE A 78 -8.72 12.13 5.39
N GLU A 79 -9.24 11.12 6.09
CA GLU A 79 -10.59 11.18 6.66
C GLU A 79 -10.74 12.39 7.61
N GLY A 80 -9.71 12.63 8.41
CA GLY A 80 -9.68 13.80 9.29
C GLY A 80 -9.72 15.11 8.50
N LEU A 81 -8.98 15.19 7.40
CA LEU A 81 -9.01 16.38 6.55
C LEU A 81 -10.39 16.60 5.92
N VAL A 82 -11.03 15.52 5.48
CA VAL A 82 -12.39 15.61 4.91
C VAL A 82 -13.39 16.09 5.97
N LYS A 83 -13.32 15.54 7.17
CA LYS A 83 -14.20 15.95 8.27
C LYS A 83 -14.02 17.41 8.67
N ASP A 84 -12.80 17.90 8.56
CA ASP A 84 -12.47 19.30 8.87
C ASP A 84 -12.70 20.23 7.68
N HIS A 85 -13.29 19.74 6.60
CA HIS A 85 -13.54 20.48 5.36
C HIS A 85 -12.26 21.05 4.74
N LYS A 86 -11.14 20.32 4.90
CA LYS A 86 -9.82 20.69 4.34
C LYS A 86 -9.46 19.87 3.12
N ALA A 87 -10.26 18.89 2.75
CA ALA A 87 -10.08 18.09 1.55
C ALA A 87 -11.44 17.65 1.03
N ASP A 88 -11.59 17.62 -0.28
CA ASP A 88 -12.81 17.19 -0.95
C ASP A 88 -12.56 16.14 -2.04
N GLY A 89 -11.30 15.79 -2.29
CA GLY A 89 -10.95 14.79 -3.29
C GLY A 89 -9.86 13.85 -2.78
N TYR A 90 -9.88 12.62 -3.28
CA TYR A 90 -8.90 11.59 -2.96
C TYR A 90 -8.59 10.80 -4.23
N SER A 91 -7.32 10.55 -4.47
CA SER A 91 -6.87 9.63 -5.52
C SER A 91 -5.76 8.74 -4.99
N CYS A 92 -5.71 7.52 -5.49
CA CYS A 92 -4.64 6.59 -5.18
C CYS A 92 -4.26 5.87 -6.47
N THR A 93 -3.00 5.98 -6.86
CA THR A 93 -2.50 5.45 -8.12
C THR A 93 -1.53 4.31 -7.84
N PRO A 94 -1.79 3.12 -8.38
CA PRO A 94 -0.84 2.01 -8.30
C PRO A 94 0.16 2.10 -9.43
N GLU A 95 1.41 1.76 -9.15
CA GLU A 95 2.45 1.63 -10.17
C GLU A 95 2.88 0.17 -10.26
N TYR A 96 3.04 -0.32 -11.47
CA TYR A 96 3.36 -1.73 -11.74
C TYR A 96 4.70 -1.85 -12.44
N ARG A 97 5.33 -3.01 -12.30
CA ARG A 97 6.57 -3.33 -13.01
C ARG A 97 6.67 -4.82 -13.30
N ASP A 98 7.54 -5.16 -14.24
CA ASP A 98 7.96 -6.55 -14.53
C ASP A 98 6.79 -7.50 -14.83
N GLY A 99 5.69 -6.98 -15.38
CA GLY A 99 4.53 -7.77 -15.74
C GLY A 99 3.70 -8.27 -14.56
N SER A 100 4.03 -7.88 -13.34
CA SER A 100 3.27 -8.29 -12.15
C SER A 100 1.97 -7.51 -12.03
N VAL A 101 0.94 -8.17 -11.51
CA VAL A 101 -0.34 -7.53 -11.16
C VAL A 101 -0.33 -6.99 -9.72
N ILE A 102 0.78 -7.19 -9.00
CA ILE A 102 0.96 -6.62 -7.67
C ILE A 102 1.68 -5.28 -7.84
N PRO A 103 1.07 -4.17 -7.42
CA PRO A 103 1.75 -2.88 -7.55
C PRO A 103 3.04 -2.86 -6.75
N PHE A 104 4.09 -2.27 -7.32
CA PHE A 104 5.33 -2.12 -6.57
C PHE A 104 5.32 -0.84 -5.74
N ARG A 105 4.42 0.09 -6.04
CA ARG A 105 4.25 1.34 -5.31
C ARG A 105 2.80 1.80 -5.38
N LEU A 106 2.34 2.42 -4.31
CA LEU A 106 1.06 3.12 -4.25
C LEU A 106 1.33 4.58 -3.94
N GLU A 107 0.65 5.47 -4.63
CA GLU A 107 0.74 6.91 -4.38
C GLU A 107 -0.65 7.47 -4.15
N GLY A 108 -0.84 8.11 -3.00
CA GLY A 108 -2.11 8.70 -2.64
C GLY A 108 -2.04 10.21 -2.54
N MET A 109 -3.14 10.88 -2.81
CA MET A 109 -3.22 12.32 -2.77
C MET A 109 -4.61 12.77 -2.38
N ALA A 110 -4.68 13.68 -1.42
CA ALA A 110 -5.92 14.39 -1.10
C ALA A 110 -5.83 15.79 -1.69
N THR A 111 -6.95 16.29 -2.19
CA THR A 111 -7.02 17.61 -2.81
C THR A 111 -8.14 18.43 -2.21
N GLU A 112 -8.01 19.75 -2.29
CA GLU A 112 -9.07 20.69 -2.00
C GLU A 112 -9.24 21.57 -3.22
N GLU A 113 -10.42 21.55 -3.82
CA GLU A 113 -10.71 22.26 -5.07
C GLU A 113 -9.67 21.97 -6.16
N GLY A 114 -9.24 20.70 -6.24
CA GLY A 114 -8.25 20.27 -7.23
C GLY A 114 -6.80 20.54 -6.88
N ILE A 115 -6.55 21.21 -5.75
CA ILE A 115 -5.18 21.54 -5.32
C ILE A 115 -4.71 20.50 -4.29
N PRO A 116 -3.53 19.86 -4.49
CA PRO A 116 -3.03 18.90 -3.52
C PRO A 116 -2.79 19.52 -2.15
N VAL A 117 -3.33 18.90 -1.09
CA VAL A 117 -3.15 19.34 0.30
C VAL A 117 -2.44 18.29 1.15
N TYR A 118 -2.40 17.04 0.69
CA TYR A 118 -1.73 15.95 1.40
C TYR A 118 -1.41 14.84 0.42
N SER A 119 -0.21 14.29 0.51
CA SER A 119 0.18 13.16 -0.35
C SER A 119 1.02 12.17 0.43
N TRP A 120 1.00 10.92 -0.01
CA TRP A 120 1.77 9.84 0.59
C TRP A 120 2.20 8.85 -0.48
N SER A 121 3.19 8.05 -0.15
CA SER A 121 3.69 7.00 -1.03
C SER A 121 4.06 5.78 -0.20
N ILE A 122 3.78 4.60 -0.70
CA ILE A 122 4.16 3.33 -0.08
C ILE A 122 4.90 2.49 -1.11
N ASP A 123 6.12 2.10 -0.80
CA ASP A 123 6.83 1.11 -1.59
C ASP A 123 6.36 -0.26 -1.15
N VAL A 124 5.87 -1.07 -2.09
CA VAL A 124 5.25 -2.37 -1.79
C VAL A 124 6.27 -3.50 -1.90
N TRP A 125 7.06 -3.51 -2.98
CA TRP A 125 8.08 -4.54 -3.19
C TRP A 125 9.15 -4.14 -4.17
#